data_c830c1a33a344cf274a1cc408d5754fb
#
_entry.id   c830c1a33a344cf274a1cc408d5754fb
#
_cell.length_a   1.000
_cell.length_b   1.000
_cell.length_c   1.000
_cell.angle_alpha   90.00
_cell.angle_beta   90.00
_cell.angle_gamma   90.00
#
_symmetry.space_group_name_H-M   'P 1'
#
loop_
_entity.id
_entity.type
_entity.pdbx_description
1 polymer ?
#
loop_
_entity_poly.entity_id
_entity_poly.type
_entity_poly.pdbx_seq_one_letter_code
_entity_poly.pdbx_strand_id
1 'polypeptide(L)' 'MTVRFLPGSRKQKTSLIAGFLKRFKIAHELVRPEQINTRNTVHLGMDPAVEVDGKLFVDPNEDALKKILHVE' A
#
# COMPACT_ATOMS: atom_id res chain seq x y z
N MET A 1 -12.80 -2.07 -7.24
CA MET A 1 -11.61 -1.39 -6.68
C MET A 1 -10.39 -2.27 -6.87
N THR A 2 -9.35 -1.73 -7.48
CA THR A 2 -8.10 -2.45 -7.67
C THR A 2 -7.10 -1.98 -6.63
N VAL A 3 -6.60 -2.90 -5.81
CA VAL A 3 -5.67 -2.58 -4.74
C VAL A 3 -4.36 -3.32 -4.97
N ARG A 4 -3.26 -2.56 -5.00
CA ARG A 4 -1.91 -3.11 -5.12
C ARG A 4 -1.10 -2.70 -3.90
N PHE A 5 -0.42 -3.64 -3.31
CA PHE A 5 0.39 -3.41 -2.13
C PHE A 5 1.87 -3.52 -2.49
N LEU A 6 2.61 -2.46 -2.17
CA LEU A 6 4.05 -2.40 -2.41
C LEU A 6 4.76 -2.50 -1.06
N PRO A 7 5.29 -3.68 -0.69
CA PRO A 7 6.02 -3.79 0.56
C PRO A 7 7.33 -3.02 0.49
N GLY A 8 7.68 -2.37 1.59
CA GLY A 8 8.93 -1.62 1.70
C GLY A 8 9.93 -2.36 2.57
N SER A 9 11.14 -1.81 2.68
CA SER A 9 12.18 -2.38 3.53
C SER A 9 11.91 -2.16 5.02
N ARG A 10 11.06 -1.22 5.36
CA ARG A 10 10.69 -0.99 6.76
C ARG A 10 9.66 -2.03 7.20
N LYS A 11 10.13 -3.07 7.86
CA LYS A 11 9.30 -4.23 8.18
C LYS A 11 8.09 -3.92 9.05
N GLN A 12 8.25 -3.05 10.05
CA GLN A 12 7.14 -2.71 10.94
C GLN A 12 5.98 -2.07 10.18
N LYS A 13 6.28 -1.08 9.36
CA LYS A 13 5.25 -0.39 8.58
C LYS A 13 4.62 -1.30 7.55
N THR A 14 5.45 -2.10 6.89
CA THR A 14 4.98 -3.07 5.91
C THR A 14 4.02 -4.07 6.56
N SER A 15 4.38 -4.56 7.75
CA SER A 15 3.54 -5.51 8.49
C SER A 15 2.22 -4.89 8.93
N LEU A 16 2.22 -3.61 9.31
CA LEU A 16 0.99 -2.92 9.69
C LEU A 16 0.00 -2.85 8.54
N ILE A 17 0.49 -2.49 7.35
CA ILE A 17 -0.37 -2.39 6.17
C ILE A 17 -0.83 -3.77 5.73
N ALA A 18 0.07 -4.74 5.69
CA ALA A 18 -0.29 -6.11 5.33
C ALA A 18 -1.32 -6.68 6.29
N GLY A 19 -1.14 -6.45 7.59
CA GLY A 19 -2.09 -6.89 8.61
C GLY A 19 -3.44 -6.23 8.46
N PHE A 20 -3.46 -4.94 8.12
CA PHE A 20 -4.70 -4.22 7.88
C PHE A 20 -5.48 -4.82 6.72
N LEU A 21 -4.80 -5.05 5.59
CA LEU A 21 -5.45 -5.62 4.41
C LEU A 21 -6.00 -7.01 4.69
N LYS A 22 -5.26 -7.81 5.43
CA LYS A 22 -5.69 -9.15 5.80
C LYS A 22 -6.86 -9.12 6.79
N ARG A 23 -6.80 -8.23 7.76
CA ARG A 23 -7.81 -8.10 8.81
C ARG A 23 -9.17 -7.72 8.23
N PHE A 24 -9.19 -6.84 7.25
CA PHE A 24 -10.43 -6.41 6.60
C PHE A 24 -10.74 -7.21 5.34
N LYS A 25 -9.99 -8.28 5.09
CA LYS A 25 -10.20 -9.18 3.95
C LYS A 25 -10.24 -8.44 2.61
N ILE A 26 -9.32 -7.50 2.45
CA ILE A 26 -9.22 -6.71 1.22
C ILE A 26 -8.37 -7.47 0.22
N ALA A 27 -8.98 -7.81 -0.91
CA ALA A 27 -8.23 -8.46 -1.99
C ALA A 27 -7.21 -7.46 -2.55
N HIS A 28 -5.96 -7.88 -2.63
CA HIS A 28 -4.88 -7.02 -3.13
C HIS A 28 -3.83 -7.84 -3.84
N GLU A 29 -3.05 -7.17 -4.66
CA GLU A 29 -1.96 -7.78 -5.41
C GLU A 29 -0.64 -7.24 -4.87
N LEU A 30 0.33 -8.14 -4.64
CA LEU A 30 1.68 -7.75 -4.27
C LEU A 30 2.45 -7.36 -5.52
N VAL A 31 2.98 -6.15 -5.54
CA VAL A 31 3.76 -5.67 -6.67
C VAL A 31 5.07 -5.07 -6.19
N ARG A 32 6.08 -5.09 -7.05
CA ARG A 32 7.36 -4.46 -6.76
C ARG A 32 7.34 -3.02 -7.26
N PRO A 33 8.11 -2.13 -6.62
CA PRO A 33 8.15 -0.73 -7.06
C PRO A 33 8.47 -0.55 -8.54
N GLU A 34 9.35 -1.36 -9.10
CA GLU A 34 9.73 -1.26 -10.50
C GLU A 34 8.61 -1.67 -11.48
N GLN A 35 7.57 -2.30 -10.98
CA GLN A 35 6.40 -2.66 -11.79
C GLN A 35 5.41 -1.51 -11.94
N ILE A 36 5.61 -0.44 -11.17
CA ILE A 36 4.75 0.73 -11.22
C ILE A 36 5.47 1.85 -11.93
N ASN A 37 4.92 2.29 -13.05
CA ASN A 37 5.49 3.37 -13.83
C ASN A 37 4.98 4.70 -13.29
N THR A 38 5.64 5.21 -12.26
CA THR A 38 5.29 6.50 -11.67
C THR A 38 6.54 7.31 -11.42
N ARG A 39 6.39 8.64 -11.44
CA ARG A 39 7.49 9.56 -11.22
C ARG A 39 7.97 9.59 -9.77
N ASN A 40 7.17 9.08 -8.86
CA ASN A 40 7.49 9.11 -7.43
C ASN A 40 8.02 7.80 -6.90
N THR A 41 8.63 6.99 -7.75
CA THR A 41 9.15 5.67 -7.36
C THR A 41 10.38 5.73 -6.48
N VAL A 42 11.02 6.88 -6.38
CA VAL A 42 12.28 7.07 -5.64
C VAL A 42 12.17 6.63 -4.17
N HIS A 43 11.01 6.76 -3.57
CA HIS A 43 10.80 6.42 -2.16
C HIS A 43 10.19 5.04 -1.92
N LEU A 44 9.83 4.32 -2.99
CA LEU A 44 9.08 3.08 -2.86
C LEU A 44 9.89 1.89 -2.33
N GLY A 45 11.21 1.98 -2.35
CA GLY A 45 12.06 0.92 -1.82
C GLY A 45 12.12 0.91 -0.29
N MET A 46 11.85 2.03 0.36
CA MET A 46 11.98 2.19 1.81
C MET A 46 10.65 2.08 2.52
N ASP A 47 9.68 2.89 2.14
CA ASP A 47 8.38 2.91 2.78
C ASP A 47 7.38 2.06 1.99
N PRO A 48 6.50 1.33 2.69
CA PRO A 48 5.45 0.59 2.00
C PRO A 48 4.46 1.57 1.38
N ALA A 49 3.80 1.13 0.31
CA ALA A 49 2.83 1.96 -0.37
C ALA A 49 1.64 1.11 -0.81
N VAL A 50 0.52 1.78 -1.05
CA VAL A 50 -0.69 1.13 -1.55
C VAL A 50 -1.19 1.94 -2.74
N GLU A 51 -1.45 1.25 -3.84
CA GLU A 51 -2.07 1.86 -5.01
C GLU A 51 -3.52 1.43 -5.08
N VAL A 52 -4.43 2.40 -5.12
CA VAL A 52 -5.86 2.14 -5.19
C VAL A 52 -6.42 2.85 -6.41
N ASP A 53 -6.93 2.07 -7.35
CA ASP A 53 -7.53 2.57 -8.59
C ASP A 53 -6.62 3.58 -9.33
N GLY A 54 -5.33 3.26 -9.38
CA GLY A 54 -4.36 4.09 -10.08
C GLY A 54 -3.74 5.21 -9.27
N LYS A 55 -4.19 5.40 -8.03
CA LYS A 55 -3.61 6.42 -7.14
C LYS A 55 -2.66 5.76 -6.14
N LEU A 56 -1.46 6.30 -6.03
CA LEU A 56 -0.44 5.77 -5.14
C LEU A 56 -0.42 6.54 -3.83
N PHE A 57 -0.47 5.81 -2.73
CA PHE A 57 -0.38 6.36 -1.39
C PHE A 57 0.85 5.77 -0.68
N VAL A 58 1.84 6.60 -0.40
CA VAL A 58 3.08 6.16 0.22
C VAL A 58 2.97 6.25 1.73
N ASP A 59 3.27 5.15 2.41
CA ASP A 59 3.28 5.05 3.87
C ASP A 59 1.96 5.56 4.50
N PRO A 60 0.81 5.05 4.04
CA PRO A 60 -0.45 5.47 4.64
C PRO A 60 -0.59 4.92 6.06
N ASN A 61 -1.09 5.74 6.99
CA ASN A 61 -1.39 5.25 8.32
C ASN A 61 -2.76 4.55 8.33
N GLU A 62 -3.14 4.00 9.47
CA GLU A 62 -4.38 3.24 9.58
C GLU A 62 -5.61 4.09 9.24
N ASP A 63 -5.65 5.34 9.71
CA ASP A 63 -6.77 6.24 9.42
C ASP A 63 -6.86 6.54 7.92
N ALA A 64 -5.71 6.76 7.29
CA ALA A 64 -5.65 7.01 5.85
C ALA A 64 -6.14 5.79 5.09
N LEU A 65 -5.71 4.58 5.50
CA LEU A 65 -6.15 3.34 4.86
C LEU A 65 -7.65 3.16 4.94
N LYS A 66 -8.24 3.48 6.09
CA LYS A 66 -9.69 3.37 6.25
C LYS A 66 -10.43 4.27 5.27
N LYS A 67 -9.93 5.48 5.07
CA LYS A 67 -10.53 6.42 4.13
C LYS A 67 -10.32 6.01 2.68
N ILE A 68 -9.10 5.59 2.35
CA ILE A 68 -8.75 5.20 0.99
C ILE A 68 -9.54 3.96 0.56
N LEU A 69 -9.67 2.98 1.44
CA LEU A 69 -10.29 1.69 1.14
C LEU A 69 -11.76 1.64 1.51
N HIS A 70 -12.31 2.73 2.05
CA HIS A 70 -13.72 2.82 2.44
C HIS A 70 -14.12 1.73 3.44
N VAL A 71 -13.26 1.46 4.41
CA VAL A 71 -13.56 0.52 5.50
C VAL A 71 -13.61 1.28 6.82
N GLU A 72 -14.38 0.75 7.76
CA GLU A 72 -14.55 1.35 9.09
C GLU A 72 -13.99 0.45 10.18
#